data_2a8ec949eb101aa3c833e54eac40c798
#
_entry.id   2a8ec949eb101aa3c833e54eac40c798
#
_cell.length_a   1.000
_cell.length_b   1.000
_cell.length_c   1.000
_cell.angle_alpha   90.00
_cell.angle_beta   90.00
_cell.angle_gamma   90.00
#
_symmetry.space_group_name_H-M   'P 1'
#
loop_
_entity.id
_entity.type
_entity.pdbx_description
1 polymer ?
#
loop_
_entity_poly.entity_id
_entity_poly.type
_entity_poly.pdbx_seq_one_letter_code
_entity_poly.pdbx_strand_id
1 'polypeptide(L)'
;GRWYQLNGKGIEIKEGELTLSTAKLIKQKLQSLGAEVILLRDKHEPVTKLRPKDFEDLARQVLQSRGQEPNSQALKTESELLFYRKHEIRRRAHIINNTIQPDLTICVHFNAESWGDPNNPKLINRNHLHLLVNGNYSSTEFRLEDNRFHLFKRLLQNTHHEELAISIAVATSMANETGLPPYHYSTSNAKLINDQRPYIYARNLLANRIYHCPVIFLEPYVMNNSTFYNRAIAGTYSGAKMVSGKKRKSLIHEYADGVVGGLVNYYRMKRAN
;
A
#
# COMPACT_ATOMS: atom_id res chain seq x y z
N GLY A 1 3.79 9.25 7.82
CA GLY A 1 3.48 8.86 6.45
C GLY A 1 4.01 9.89 5.45
N ARG A 2 4.00 9.54 4.17
CA ARG A 2 4.43 10.46 3.10
C ARG A 2 3.45 11.63 2.97
N TRP A 3 4.00 12.82 2.80
CA TRP A 3 3.22 14.03 2.57
C TRP A 3 4.05 15.06 1.81
N TYR A 4 3.39 15.97 1.14
CA TYR A 4 4.01 17.15 0.55
C TYR A 4 2.97 18.28 0.38
N GLN A 5 3.49 19.50 0.20
CA GLN A 5 2.71 20.71 -0.03
C GLN A 5 3.39 21.55 -1.11
N LEU A 6 2.68 21.90 -2.16
CA LEU A 6 3.29 22.64 -3.26
C LEU A 6 3.63 24.08 -2.85
N ASN A 7 4.89 24.50 -3.04
CA ASN A 7 5.43 25.81 -2.70
C ASN A 7 5.21 26.22 -1.23
N GLY A 8 5.17 25.26 -0.30
CA GLY A 8 4.91 25.52 1.10
C GLY A 8 3.57 26.19 1.41
N LYS A 9 2.65 26.20 0.45
CA LYS A 9 1.32 26.81 0.54
C LYS A 9 0.27 25.90 -0.13
N GLY A 10 -0.99 26.11 0.21
CA GLY A 10 -2.09 25.34 -0.38
C GLY A 10 -2.39 24.05 0.40
N ILE A 11 -3.01 23.10 -0.31
CA ILE A 11 -3.49 21.84 0.29
C ILE A 11 -2.32 20.88 0.47
N GLU A 12 -2.16 20.35 1.68
CA GLU A 12 -1.23 19.26 1.96
C GLU A 12 -1.76 17.95 1.36
N ILE A 13 -0.93 17.26 0.61
CA ILE A 13 -1.24 15.92 0.08
C ILE A 13 -0.61 14.88 1.01
N LYS A 14 -1.46 14.17 1.75
CA LYS A 14 -1.05 13.16 2.74
C LYS A 14 -1.51 11.77 2.30
N GLU A 15 -0.58 10.85 2.09
CA GLU A 15 -0.91 9.46 1.75
C GLU A 15 -1.88 8.84 2.76
N GLY A 16 -1.63 9.07 4.06
CA GLY A 16 -2.45 8.50 5.12
C GLY A 16 -3.92 8.94 5.11
N GLU A 17 -4.21 10.15 4.64
CA GLU A 17 -5.58 10.68 4.50
C GLU A 17 -6.25 10.10 3.24
N LEU A 18 -5.54 10.07 2.13
CA LEU A 18 -6.02 9.51 0.88
C LEU A 18 -6.33 8.01 1.02
N THR A 19 -5.43 7.24 1.62
CA THR A 19 -5.63 5.80 1.84
C THR A 19 -6.79 5.51 2.77
N LEU A 20 -6.96 6.30 3.85
CA LEU A 20 -8.09 6.15 4.77
C LEU A 20 -9.43 6.43 4.08
N SER A 21 -9.50 7.52 3.31
CA SER A 21 -10.70 7.88 2.55
C SER A 21 -11.05 6.82 1.50
N THR A 22 -10.04 6.30 0.79
CA THR A 22 -10.21 5.21 -0.18
C THR A 22 -10.70 3.94 0.51
N ALA A 23 -10.09 3.54 1.63
CA ALA A 23 -10.47 2.35 2.38
C ALA A 23 -11.92 2.44 2.92
N LYS A 24 -12.34 3.61 3.38
CA LYS A 24 -13.73 3.85 3.82
C LYS A 24 -14.72 3.69 2.66
N LEU A 25 -14.41 4.19 1.48
CA LEU A 25 -15.26 4.05 0.32
C LEU A 25 -15.29 2.60 -0.20
N ILE A 26 -14.15 1.90 -0.24
CA ILE A 26 -14.09 0.46 -0.55
C ILE A 26 -14.97 -0.32 0.44
N LYS A 27 -14.83 -0.06 1.75
CA LYS A 27 -15.68 -0.67 2.78
C LYS A 27 -17.17 -0.46 2.47
N GLN A 28 -17.60 0.77 2.26
CA GLN A 28 -19.01 1.09 1.99
C GLN A 28 -19.54 0.30 0.78
N LYS A 29 -18.77 0.27 -0.32
CA LYS A 29 -19.16 -0.44 -1.55
C LYS A 29 -19.21 -1.95 -1.37
N LEU A 30 -18.24 -2.54 -0.68
CA LEU A 30 -18.22 -3.99 -0.43
C LEU A 30 -19.32 -4.40 0.55
N GLN A 31 -19.60 -3.60 1.57
CA GLN A 31 -20.71 -3.85 2.51
C GLN A 31 -22.07 -3.82 1.80
N SER A 32 -22.29 -2.91 0.83
CA SER A 32 -23.52 -2.90 0.02
C SER A 32 -23.66 -4.15 -0.86
N LEU A 33 -22.61 -4.92 -1.06
CA LEU A 33 -22.60 -6.21 -1.77
C LEU A 33 -22.63 -7.41 -0.82
N GLY A 34 -22.82 -7.20 0.48
CA GLY A 34 -22.94 -8.23 1.50
C GLY A 34 -21.63 -8.72 2.12
N ALA A 35 -20.50 -8.07 1.86
CA ALA A 35 -19.24 -8.42 2.50
C ALA A 35 -19.15 -7.84 3.91
N GLU A 36 -18.58 -8.59 4.84
CA GLU A 36 -18.12 -8.03 6.12
C GLU A 36 -16.77 -7.35 5.91
N VAL A 37 -16.66 -6.07 6.27
CA VAL A 37 -15.43 -5.29 6.08
C VAL A 37 -15.02 -4.57 7.34
N ILE A 38 -13.84 -4.91 7.84
CA ILE A 38 -13.24 -4.32 9.02
C ILE A 38 -12.09 -3.40 8.60
N LEU A 39 -12.11 -2.16 9.04
CA LEU A 39 -10.97 -1.26 8.90
C LEU A 39 -10.06 -1.42 10.11
N LEU A 40 -8.80 -1.82 9.91
CA LEU A 40 -7.81 -1.86 10.98
C LEU A 40 -7.55 -0.47 11.58
N ARG A 41 -7.75 0.55 10.78
CA ARG A 41 -7.61 1.96 11.16
C ARG A 41 -8.77 2.75 10.56
N ASP A 42 -9.61 3.29 11.41
CA ASP A 42 -10.75 4.16 11.05
C ASP A 42 -10.47 5.65 11.29
N LYS A 43 -9.34 5.96 11.95
CA LYS A 43 -8.84 7.30 12.30
C LYS A 43 -7.45 7.54 11.71
N HIS A 44 -6.94 8.76 11.86
CA HIS A 44 -5.55 9.10 11.45
C HIS A 44 -4.47 8.56 12.39
N GLU A 45 -4.86 7.90 13.47
CA GLU A 45 -3.97 7.36 14.48
C GLU A 45 -3.52 5.92 14.16
N PRO A 46 -2.33 5.52 14.62
CA PRO A 46 -1.88 4.14 14.62
C PRO A 46 -2.80 3.20 15.40
N VAL A 47 -2.72 1.89 15.16
CA VAL A 47 -3.49 0.87 15.90
C VAL A 47 -2.93 0.60 17.31
N THR A 48 -1.80 1.22 17.65
CA THR A 48 -1.15 1.13 18.96
C THR A 48 -1.10 2.48 19.66
N LYS A 49 -1.01 2.47 20.99
CA LYS A 49 -0.78 3.68 21.79
C LYS A 49 0.65 4.20 21.73
N LEU A 50 1.61 3.37 21.31
CA LEU A 50 3.00 3.77 21.15
C LEU A 50 3.17 4.79 20.01
N ARG A 51 4.25 5.55 20.08
CA ARG A 51 4.61 6.59 19.10
C ARG A 51 6.11 6.46 18.76
N PRO A 52 6.61 7.09 17.68
CA PRO A 52 8.03 7.05 17.33
C PRO A 52 8.98 7.35 18.48
N LYS A 53 8.65 8.31 19.34
CA LYS A 53 9.46 8.69 20.51
C LYS A 53 9.72 7.52 21.49
N ASP A 54 8.78 6.59 21.57
CA ASP A 54 8.91 5.43 22.47
C ASP A 54 9.96 4.41 21.94
N PHE A 55 10.52 4.67 20.77
CA PHE A 55 11.54 3.86 20.11
C PHE A 55 12.91 4.54 20.06
N GLU A 56 13.10 5.70 20.71
CA GLU A 56 14.36 6.46 20.62
C GLU A 56 15.56 5.70 21.22
N ASP A 57 15.37 5.02 22.35
CA ASP A 57 16.45 4.22 22.96
C ASP A 57 16.86 3.05 22.07
N LEU A 58 15.88 2.35 21.47
CA LEU A 58 16.14 1.29 20.50
C LEU A 58 16.79 1.84 19.23
N ALA A 59 16.36 3.00 18.76
CA ALA A 59 16.95 3.68 17.61
C ALA A 59 18.42 4.03 17.86
N ARG A 60 18.74 4.53 19.05
CA ARG A 60 20.11 4.81 19.50
C ARG A 60 20.99 3.56 19.42
N GLN A 61 20.51 2.45 19.99
CA GLN A 61 21.23 1.18 19.96
C GLN A 61 21.45 0.69 18.51
N VAL A 62 20.46 0.78 17.66
CA VAL A 62 20.54 0.38 16.25
C VAL A 62 21.54 1.24 15.49
N LEU A 63 21.52 2.56 15.66
CA LEU A 63 22.49 3.47 15.04
C LEU A 63 23.91 3.16 15.49
N GLN A 64 24.15 3.02 16.80
CA GLN A 64 25.44 2.67 17.37
C GLN A 64 25.97 1.33 16.85
N SER A 65 25.10 0.31 16.74
CA SER A 65 25.49 -1.01 16.20
C SER A 65 25.92 -0.95 14.73
N ARG A 66 25.51 0.09 14.00
CA ARG A 66 25.90 0.36 12.60
C ARG A 66 27.08 1.33 12.51
N GLY A 67 27.67 1.76 13.63
CA GLY A 67 28.73 2.78 13.65
C GLY A 67 28.28 4.17 13.26
N GLN A 68 26.97 4.47 13.38
CA GLN A 68 26.37 5.76 13.04
C GLN A 68 26.19 6.62 14.29
N GLU A 69 26.49 7.91 14.18
CA GLU A 69 26.30 8.88 15.28
C GLU A 69 24.79 9.13 15.50
N PRO A 70 24.28 8.93 16.74
CA PRO A 70 22.86 9.11 17.05
C PRO A 70 22.50 10.58 17.30
N ASN A 71 22.70 11.45 16.30
CA ASN A 71 22.21 12.83 16.35
C ASN A 71 20.70 12.92 16.29
N SER A 72 20.13 14.07 16.62
CA SER A 72 18.65 14.27 16.70
C SER A 72 17.92 13.87 15.43
N GLN A 73 18.46 14.18 14.25
CA GLN A 73 17.81 13.84 12.97
C GLN A 73 17.88 12.34 12.69
N ALA A 74 19.02 11.69 12.95
CA ALA A 74 19.20 10.25 12.80
C ALA A 74 18.29 9.48 13.75
N LEU A 75 18.21 9.89 15.02
CA LEU A 75 17.32 9.31 16.03
C LEU A 75 15.85 9.41 15.60
N LYS A 76 15.42 10.59 15.19
CA LYS A 76 14.04 10.77 14.69
C LYS A 76 13.74 9.86 13.52
N THR A 77 14.62 9.81 12.52
CA THR A 77 14.42 8.98 11.33
C THR A 77 14.38 7.50 11.66
N GLU A 78 15.34 7.00 12.48
CA GLU A 78 15.36 5.57 12.85
C GLU A 78 14.18 5.20 13.75
N SER A 79 13.78 6.06 14.70
CA SER A 79 12.58 5.86 15.54
C SER A 79 11.30 5.76 14.69
N GLU A 80 11.14 6.63 13.69
CA GLU A 80 10.01 6.55 12.74
C GLU A 80 10.04 5.25 11.92
N LEU A 81 11.21 4.80 11.46
CA LEU A 81 11.35 3.52 10.76
C LEU A 81 10.98 2.33 11.64
N LEU A 82 11.50 2.29 12.87
CA LEU A 82 11.21 1.24 13.84
C LEU A 82 9.72 1.20 14.19
N PHE A 83 9.10 2.35 14.38
CA PHE A 83 7.69 2.44 14.69
C PHE A 83 6.83 2.09 13.48
N TYR A 84 6.84 2.89 12.40
CA TYR A 84 5.90 2.76 11.28
C TYR A 84 6.13 1.53 10.41
N ARG A 85 7.40 1.15 10.16
CA ARG A 85 7.73 0.05 9.23
C ARG A 85 7.93 -1.30 9.90
N LYS A 86 8.04 -1.35 11.23
CA LYS A 86 8.21 -2.61 11.97
C LYS A 86 7.12 -2.82 13.00
N HIS A 87 7.06 -1.97 14.03
CA HIS A 87 6.16 -2.19 15.17
C HIS A 87 4.69 -2.11 14.77
N GLU A 88 4.28 -1.06 14.09
CA GLU A 88 2.89 -0.84 13.67
C GLU A 88 2.40 -1.96 12.74
N ILE A 89 3.23 -2.40 11.78
CA ILE A 89 2.89 -3.50 10.87
C ILE A 89 2.75 -4.82 11.65
N ARG A 90 3.64 -5.11 12.61
CA ARG A 90 3.55 -6.30 13.46
C ARG A 90 2.33 -6.27 14.36
N ARG A 91 1.96 -5.11 14.89
CA ARG A 91 0.73 -4.96 15.69
C ARG A 91 -0.52 -5.22 14.85
N ARG A 92 -0.55 -4.72 13.62
CA ARG A 92 -1.61 -5.03 12.64
C ARG A 92 -1.67 -6.52 12.35
N ALA A 93 -0.51 -7.16 12.12
CA ALA A 93 -0.44 -8.60 11.90
C ALA A 93 -1.03 -9.38 13.08
N HIS A 94 -0.72 -8.97 14.31
CA HIS A 94 -1.30 -9.60 15.50
C HIS A 94 -2.83 -9.52 15.51
N ILE A 95 -3.41 -8.37 15.19
CA ILE A 95 -4.87 -8.18 15.12
C ILE A 95 -5.48 -9.01 13.98
N ILE A 96 -4.88 -8.96 12.77
CA ILE A 96 -5.35 -9.73 11.61
C ILE A 96 -5.33 -11.22 11.90
N ASN A 97 -4.20 -11.73 12.40
CA ASN A 97 -3.95 -13.16 12.50
C ASN A 97 -4.65 -13.83 13.70
N ASN A 98 -4.91 -13.09 14.79
CA ASN A 98 -5.39 -13.68 16.03
C ASN A 98 -6.79 -13.20 16.45
N THR A 99 -7.25 -12.07 15.90
CA THR A 99 -8.55 -11.50 16.28
C THR A 99 -9.54 -11.51 15.12
N ILE A 100 -9.14 -11.04 13.95
CA ILE A 100 -10.06 -10.89 12.79
C ILE A 100 -10.10 -12.17 11.95
N GLN A 101 -8.94 -12.72 11.61
CA GLN A 101 -8.78 -13.90 10.74
C GLN A 101 -9.59 -13.79 9.43
N PRO A 102 -9.34 -12.77 8.60
CA PRO A 102 -10.15 -12.49 7.42
C PRO A 102 -9.80 -13.42 6.25
N ASP A 103 -10.73 -13.59 5.31
CA ASP A 103 -10.48 -14.29 4.04
C ASP A 103 -9.48 -13.54 3.15
N LEU A 104 -9.41 -12.21 3.29
CA LEU A 104 -8.54 -11.34 2.48
C LEU A 104 -8.15 -10.09 3.24
N THR A 105 -6.88 -9.69 3.14
CA THR A 105 -6.41 -8.37 3.58
C THR A 105 -6.08 -7.48 2.38
N ILE A 106 -6.61 -6.26 2.37
CA ILE A 106 -6.36 -5.25 1.36
C ILE A 106 -5.46 -4.16 1.94
N CYS A 107 -4.23 -4.04 1.43
CA CYS A 107 -3.31 -2.95 1.77
C CYS A 107 -3.46 -1.82 0.75
N VAL A 108 -4.07 -0.72 1.16
CA VAL A 108 -4.32 0.45 0.31
C VAL A 108 -3.16 1.43 0.43
N HIS A 109 -2.46 1.67 -0.67
CA HIS A 109 -1.37 2.64 -0.78
C HIS A 109 -1.51 3.52 -2.02
N PHE A 110 -0.73 4.56 -2.07
CA PHE A 110 -0.45 5.35 -3.27
C PHE A 110 1.06 5.35 -3.47
N ASN A 111 1.52 5.06 -4.68
CA ASN A 111 2.95 5.09 -4.97
C ASN A 111 3.46 6.55 -5.03
N ALA A 112 4.76 6.70 -4.93
CA ALA A 112 5.43 7.99 -5.09
C ALA A 112 6.85 7.79 -5.58
N GLU A 113 7.32 8.71 -6.40
CA GLU A 113 8.74 8.85 -6.69
C GLU A 113 9.37 9.89 -5.76
N SER A 114 10.71 9.94 -5.72
CA SER A 114 11.39 10.92 -4.90
C SER A 114 11.01 12.34 -5.33
N TRP A 115 10.49 13.13 -4.42
CA TRP A 115 10.08 14.51 -4.66
C TRP A 115 11.00 15.57 -4.03
N GLY A 116 12.02 15.15 -3.25
CA GLY A 116 12.93 16.07 -2.56
C GLY A 116 12.30 16.69 -1.31
N ASP A 117 12.35 18.02 -1.21
CA ASP A 117 11.74 18.75 -0.10
C ASP A 117 10.21 18.66 -0.15
N PRO A 118 9.55 18.20 0.92
CA PRO A 118 8.09 18.12 0.98
C PRO A 118 7.37 19.47 0.89
N ASN A 119 8.04 20.59 1.19
CA ASN A 119 7.48 21.93 1.04
C ASN A 119 7.68 22.52 -0.37
N ASN A 120 8.57 21.91 -1.17
CA ASN A 120 8.82 22.27 -2.55
C ASN A 120 9.04 21.02 -3.41
N PRO A 121 8.03 20.16 -3.54
CA PRO A 121 8.15 18.86 -4.19
C PRO A 121 8.38 18.99 -5.68
N LYS A 122 9.24 18.12 -6.21
CA LYS A 122 9.38 17.97 -7.65
C LYS A 122 8.19 17.17 -8.18
N LEU A 123 7.33 17.82 -8.97
CA LEU A 123 6.28 17.13 -9.72
C LEU A 123 6.85 16.50 -10.99
N ILE A 124 6.27 15.35 -11.37
CA ILE A 124 6.68 14.57 -12.54
C ILE A 124 5.46 14.21 -13.41
N ASN A 125 5.73 13.77 -14.65
CA ASN A 125 4.66 13.37 -15.58
C ASN A 125 4.41 11.86 -15.59
N ARG A 126 5.25 11.04 -14.94
CA ARG A 126 5.04 9.60 -14.85
C ARG A 126 3.90 9.28 -13.89
N ASN A 127 3.03 8.35 -14.29
CA ASN A 127 1.96 7.83 -13.49
C ASN A 127 1.71 6.38 -13.89
N HIS A 128 1.47 5.49 -12.94
CA HIS A 128 1.41 4.05 -13.20
C HIS A 128 0.65 3.30 -12.12
N LEU A 129 0.42 2.02 -12.36
CA LEU A 129 -0.23 1.08 -11.46
C LEU A 129 0.63 -0.17 -11.31
N HIS A 130 0.76 -0.68 -10.10
CA HIS A 130 1.19 -2.04 -9.85
C HIS A 130 0.63 -2.58 -8.53
N LEU A 131 0.63 -3.90 -8.43
CA LEU A 131 0.27 -4.63 -7.22
C LEU A 131 1.46 -5.51 -6.81
N LEU A 132 1.58 -5.71 -5.51
CA LEU A 132 2.66 -6.50 -4.94
C LEU A 132 2.10 -7.74 -4.24
N VAL A 133 2.63 -8.90 -4.61
CA VAL A 133 2.41 -10.16 -3.91
C VAL A 133 3.68 -10.59 -3.17
N ASN A 134 3.54 -11.48 -2.19
CA ASN A 134 4.70 -11.98 -1.45
C ASN A 134 5.63 -12.78 -2.37
N GLY A 135 6.93 -12.57 -2.27
CA GLY A 135 7.96 -13.29 -3.03
C GLY A 135 9.25 -12.48 -3.22
N ASN A 136 10.11 -12.95 -4.12
CA ASN A 136 11.39 -12.32 -4.48
C ASN A 136 12.30 -12.05 -3.27
N TYR A 137 12.56 -13.09 -2.46
CA TYR A 137 13.49 -13.02 -1.35
C TYR A 137 14.94 -13.02 -1.86
N SER A 138 15.74 -12.06 -1.39
CA SER A 138 17.19 -12.11 -1.59
C SER A 138 17.83 -13.19 -0.70
N SER A 139 19.05 -13.61 -1.04
CA SER A 139 19.79 -14.58 -0.22
C SER A 139 20.05 -14.08 1.21
N THR A 140 20.24 -12.79 1.41
CA THR A 140 20.41 -12.17 2.73
C THR A 140 19.11 -12.17 3.52
N GLU A 141 17.99 -11.85 2.89
CA GLU A 141 16.67 -11.92 3.52
C GLU A 141 16.28 -13.35 3.88
N PHE A 142 16.64 -14.33 3.03
CA PHE A 142 16.37 -15.74 3.31
C PHE A 142 17.21 -16.31 4.47
N ARG A 143 18.35 -15.70 4.82
CA ARG A 143 19.13 -16.07 6.00
C ARG A 143 18.47 -15.69 7.33
N LEU A 144 17.55 -14.73 7.32
CA LEU A 144 16.84 -14.29 8.52
C LEU A 144 15.78 -15.32 8.92
N GLU A 145 15.85 -15.79 10.17
CA GLU A 145 14.94 -16.78 10.72
C GLU A 145 13.47 -16.36 10.65
N ASP A 146 13.17 -15.13 11.03
CA ASP A 146 11.81 -14.55 10.93
C ASP A 146 11.25 -14.64 9.49
N ASN A 147 12.10 -14.38 8.47
CA ASN A 147 11.67 -14.47 7.09
C ASN A 147 11.37 -15.91 6.67
N ARG A 148 12.24 -16.86 7.06
CA ARG A 148 12.02 -18.30 6.77
C ARG A 148 10.76 -18.81 7.45
N PHE A 149 10.57 -18.49 8.73
CA PHE A 149 9.38 -18.89 9.50
C PHE A 149 8.09 -18.46 8.77
N HIS A 150 7.98 -17.20 8.42
CA HIS A 150 6.79 -16.69 7.75
C HIS A 150 6.63 -17.24 6.34
N LEU A 151 7.73 -17.44 5.59
CA LEU A 151 7.70 -18.07 4.27
C LEU A 151 7.15 -19.49 4.35
N PHE A 152 7.67 -20.34 5.25
CA PHE A 152 7.17 -21.71 5.44
C PHE A 152 5.70 -21.70 5.86
N LYS A 153 5.30 -20.82 6.75
CA LYS A 153 3.90 -20.71 7.16
C LYS A 153 2.98 -20.39 5.98
N ARG A 154 3.36 -19.44 5.12
CA ARG A 154 2.58 -19.11 3.91
C ARG A 154 2.53 -20.26 2.89
N LEU A 155 3.62 -20.98 2.72
CA LEU A 155 3.66 -22.19 1.88
C LEU A 155 2.69 -23.27 2.39
N LEU A 156 2.70 -23.55 3.69
CA LEU A 156 1.78 -24.51 4.31
C LEU A 156 0.31 -24.08 4.23
N GLN A 157 0.04 -22.79 4.32
CA GLN A 157 -1.30 -22.22 4.18
C GLN A 157 -1.79 -22.14 2.72
N ASN A 158 -0.89 -22.34 1.76
CA ASN A 158 -1.17 -22.28 0.31
C ASN A 158 -1.88 -20.99 -0.15
N THR A 159 -1.60 -19.86 0.51
CA THR A 159 -2.28 -18.58 0.25
C THR A 159 -1.89 -17.94 -1.09
N HIS A 160 -0.76 -18.34 -1.68
CA HIS A 160 -0.20 -17.69 -2.86
C HIS A 160 -1.11 -17.78 -4.10
N HIS A 161 -1.72 -18.93 -4.34
CA HIS A 161 -2.59 -19.10 -5.52
C HIS A 161 -3.80 -18.17 -5.48
N GLU A 162 -4.46 -18.07 -4.33
CA GLU A 162 -5.61 -17.19 -4.16
C GLU A 162 -5.18 -15.71 -4.20
N GLU A 163 -4.10 -15.36 -3.52
CA GLU A 163 -3.50 -14.01 -3.53
C GLU A 163 -3.21 -13.53 -4.94
N LEU A 164 -2.58 -14.40 -5.76
CA LEU A 164 -2.25 -14.08 -7.15
C LEU A 164 -3.51 -13.93 -8.01
N ALA A 165 -4.46 -14.86 -7.88
CA ALA A 165 -5.71 -14.81 -8.67
C ALA A 165 -6.54 -13.54 -8.37
N ILE A 166 -6.68 -13.18 -7.09
CA ILE A 166 -7.35 -11.93 -6.68
C ILE A 166 -6.56 -10.72 -7.21
N SER A 167 -5.23 -10.72 -7.06
CA SER A 167 -4.39 -9.61 -7.52
C SER A 167 -4.52 -9.39 -9.04
N ILE A 168 -4.61 -10.46 -9.83
CA ILE A 168 -4.84 -10.39 -11.28
C ILE A 168 -6.18 -9.73 -11.59
N ALA A 169 -7.26 -10.18 -10.96
CA ALA A 169 -8.59 -9.64 -11.18
C ALA A 169 -8.68 -8.15 -10.79
N VAL A 170 -8.09 -7.80 -9.65
CA VAL A 170 -8.05 -6.41 -9.17
C VAL A 170 -7.16 -5.53 -10.06
N ALA A 171 -5.97 -5.98 -10.45
CA ALA A 171 -5.09 -5.23 -11.34
C ALA A 171 -5.75 -4.94 -12.71
N THR A 172 -6.40 -5.96 -13.28
CA THR A 172 -7.13 -5.81 -14.56
C THR A 172 -8.26 -4.78 -14.43
N SER A 173 -9.06 -4.89 -13.38
CA SER A 173 -10.16 -3.95 -13.14
C SER A 173 -9.65 -2.52 -12.91
N MET A 174 -8.60 -2.36 -12.11
CA MET A 174 -7.98 -1.06 -11.85
C MET A 174 -7.36 -0.46 -13.11
N ALA A 175 -6.68 -1.26 -13.95
CA ALA A 175 -6.12 -0.80 -15.21
C ALA A 175 -7.19 -0.28 -16.16
N ASN A 176 -8.32 -0.99 -16.27
CA ASN A 176 -9.47 -0.57 -17.06
C ASN A 176 -10.13 0.71 -16.53
N GLU A 177 -10.29 0.82 -15.20
CA GLU A 177 -10.94 1.97 -14.57
C GLU A 177 -10.07 3.23 -14.62
N THR A 178 -8.75 3.10 -14.37
CA THR A 178 -7.84 4.24 -14.26
C THR A 178 -7.17 4.63 -15.56
N GLY A 179 -7.02 3.69 -16.50
CA GLY A 179 -6.21 3.84 -17.71
C GLY A 179 -4.70 4.00 -17.43
N LEU A 180 -4.24 3.64 -16.23
CA LEU A 180 -2.83 3.75 -15.87
C LEU A 180 -2.01 2.63 -16.51
N PRO A 181 -0.82 2.95 -17.05
CA PRO A 181 0.11 1.93 -17.53
C PRO A 181 0.73 1.15 -16.38
N PRO A 182 1.33 -0.03 -16.63
CA PRO A 182 2.08 -0.77 -15.62
C PRO A 182 3.33 0.00 -15.20
N TYR A 183 3.76 -0.23 -13.97
CA TYR A 183 5.05 0.21 -13.46
C TYR A 183 6.17 -0.72 -13.96
N HIS A 184 7.36 -0.17 -14.15
CA HIS A 184 8.55 -0.95 -14.47
C HIS A 184 9.63 -0.70 -13.41
N TYR A 185 9.95 -1.73 -12.62
CA TYR A 185 11.04 -1.67 -11.67
C TYR A 185 12.40 -1.66 -12.39
N SER A 186 13.26 -0.73 -12.02
CA SER A 186 14.66 -0.66 -12.47
C SER A 186 15.62 -1.39 -11.52
N THR A 187 15.13 -1.92 -10.41
CA THR A 187 15.92 -2.57 -9.37
C THR A 187 15.47 -4.01 -9.17
N SER A 188 16.35 -4.86 -8.62
CA SER A 188 16.10 -6.29 -8.36
C SER A 188 15.23 -6.56 -7.12
N ASN A 189 14.79 -5.52 -6.40
CA ASN A 189 14.01 -5.68 -5.17
C ASN A 189 12.55 -6.11 -5.40
N ALA A 190 12.10 -6.10 -6.65
CA ALA A 190 10.82 -6.66 -7.07
C ALA A 190 11.00 -7.36 -8.43
N LYS A 191 10.30 -8.47 -8.62
CA LYS A 191 10.35 -9.28 -9.83
C LYS A 191 8.97 -9.36 -10.45
N LEU A 192 8.86 -9.07 -11.75
CA LEU A 192 7.62 -9.28 -12.50
C LEU A 192 7.23 -10.76 -12.44
N ILE A 193 5.99 -11.06 -12.14
CA ILE A 193 5.51 -12.45 -12.03
C ILE A 193 5.46 -13.10 -13.40
N ASN A 194 4.93 -12.38 -14.40
CA ASN A 194 4.78 -12.86 -15.76
C ASN A 194 4.56 -11.67 -16.70
N ASP A 195 5.17 -11.72 -17.89
CA ASP A 195 5.03 -10.66 -18.90
C ASP A 195 3.59 -10.45 -19.38
N GLN A 196 2.77 -11.50 -19.35
CA GLN A 196 1.33 -11.39 -19.64
C GLN A 196 0.54 -10.71 -18.51
N ARG A 197 1.17 -10.44 -17.37
CA ARG A 197 0.59 -9.83 -16.18
C ARG A 197 1.42 -8.61 -15.73
N PRO A 198 1.59 -7.58 -16.57
CA PRO A 198 2.59 -6.52 -16.38
C PRO A 198 2.37 -5.65 -15.15
N TYR A 199 1.25 -5.81 -14.44
CA TYR A 199 0.90 -5.06 -13.25
C TYR A 199 1.29 -5.74 -11.94
N ILE A 200 1.76 -7.02 -11.94
CA ILE A 200 1.93 -7.79 -10.71
C ILE A 200 3.39 -8.17 -10.51
N TYR A 201 3.92 -7.75 -9.38
CA TYR A 201 5.29 -8.00 -8.98
C TYR A 201 5.37 -8.77 -7.66
N ALA A 202 6.30 -9.72 -7.60
CA ALA A 202 6.71 -10.34 -6.34
C ALA A 202 7.70 -9.45 -5.61
N ARG A 203 7.42 -9.16 -4.33
CA ARG A 203 8.30 -8.38 -3.47
C ARG A 203 8.18 -8.84 -2.02
N ASN A 204 9.32 -8.99 -1.33
CA ASN A 204 9.34 -9.30 0.09
C ASN A 204 9.06 -8.05 0.93
N LEU A 205 7.80 -7.75 1.18
CA LEU A 205 7.37 -6.72 2.12
C LEU A 205 6.93 -7.34 3.44
N LEU A 206 7.18 -6.65 4.56
CA LEU A 206 6.81 -7.14 5.89
C LEU A 206 5.31 -7.47 5.97
N ALA A 207 4.43 -6.58 5.53
CA ALA A 207 2.98 -6.80 5.57
C ALA A 207 2.57 -8.04 4.75
N ASN A 208 3.05 -8.17 3.49
CA ASN A 208 2.73 -9.32 2.64
C ASN A 208 3.24 -10.64 3.23
N ARG A 209 4.32 -10.60 4.02
CA ARG A 209 4.93 -11.78 4.62
C ARG A 209 4.22 -12.25 5.87
N ILE A 210 3.88 -11.33 6.79
CA ILE A 210 3.44 -11.69 8.15
C ILE A 210 1.93 -11.72 8.36
N TYR A 211 1.12 -11.30 7.39
CA TYR A 211 -0.33 -11.49 7.43
C TYR A 211 -0.68 -12.90 6.95
N HIS A 212 -1.41 -13.66 7.76
CA HIS A 212 -1.65 -15.09 7.54
C HIS A 212 -2.95 -15.36 6.76
N CYS A 213 -3.20 -14.56 5.75
CA CYS A 213 -4.31 -14.70 4.79
C CYS A 213 -3.80 -14.23 3.43
N PRO A 214 -4.55 -14.41 2.34
CA PRO A 214 -4.28 -13.74 1.08
C PRO A 214 -4.17 -12.22 1.26
N VAL A 215 -3.15 -11.61 0.67
CA VAL A 215 -2.91 -10.16 0.77
C VAL A 215 -2.81 -9.56 -0.62
N ILE A 216 -3.61 -8.55 -0.92
CA ILE A 216 -3.38 -7.68 -2.06
C ILE A 216 -2.80 -6.36 -1.61
N PHE A 217 -1.66 -6.00 -2.16
CA PHE A 217 -0.95 -4.77 -1.82
C PHE A 217 -0.96 -3.83 -3.03
N LEU A 218 -1.70 -2.75 -2.91
CA LEU A 218 -2.05 -1.86 -4.00
C LEU A 218 -1.13 -0.64 -4.02
N GLU A 219 -0.52 -0.36 -5.15
CA GLU A 219 0.36 0.80 -5.38
C GLU A 219 -0.01 1.52 -6.69
N PRO A 220 -1.27 1.96 -6.86
CA PRO A 220 -1.66 2.76 -8.01
C PRO A 220 -1.24 4.21 -7.83
N TYR A 221 -1.15 4.89 -8.97
CA TYR A 221 -0.80 6.30 -9.09
C TYR A 221 0.62 6.63 -8.60
N VAL A 222 1.05 7.83 -8.90
CA VAL A 222 2.25 8.44 -8.34
C VAL A 222 1.85 9.77 -7.71
N MET A 223 1.98 9.88 -6.39
CA MET A 223 1.47 11.03 -5.63
C MET A 223 2.03 12.37 -6.12
N ASN A 224 3.29 12.42 -6.53
CA ASN A 224 3.90 13.61 -7.11
C ASN A 224 3.79 13.71 -8.64
N ASN A 225 2.85 13.00 -9.25
CA ASN A 225 2.48 13.26 -10.66
C ASN A 225 1.60 14.50 -10.75
N SER A 226 1.86 15.35 -11.76
CA SER A 226 1.14 16.63 -11.94
C SER A 226 -0.38 16.45 -12.10
N THR A 227 -0.82 15.43 -12.85
CA THR A 227 -2.26 15.13 -12.99
C THR A 227 -2.85 14.59 -11.69
N PHE A 228 -2.10 13.74 -10.96
CA PHE A 228 -2.53 13.28 -9.65
C PHE A 228 -2.73 14.45 -8.68
N TYR A 229 -1.76 15.37 -8.61
CA TYR A 229 -1.86 16.56 -7.76
C TYR A 229 -3.14 17.35 -8.06
N ASN A 230 -3.39 17.68 -9.34
CA ASN A 230 -4.60 18.41 -9.74
C ASN A 230 -5.90 17.68 -9.37
N ARG A 231 -5.90 16.35 -9.45
CA ARG A 231 -7.05 15.52 -9.04
C ARG A 231 -7.20 15.44 -7.51
N ALA A 232 -6.10 15.40 -6.78
CA ALA A 232 -6.11 15.36 -5.32
C ALA A 232 -6.66 16.67 -4.73
N ILE A 233 -6.23 17.82 -5.25
CA ILE A 233 -6.77 19.13 -4.83
C ILE A 233 -8.23 19.37 -5.25
N ALA A 234 -8.70 18.70 -6.31
CA ALA A 234 -10.11 18.74 -6.70
C ALA A 234 -11.02 18.02 -5.69
N GLY A 235 -10.43 17.26 -4.76
CA GLY A 235 -11.11 16.57 -3.67
C GLY A 235 -11.94 15.37 -4.11
N THR A 236 -12.79 14.90 -3.19
CA THR A 236 -13.72 13.79 -3.44
C THR A 236 -15.08 14.33 -3.89
N TYR A 237 -15.61 13.78 -4.96
CA TYR A 237 -16.93 14.16 -5.52
C TYR A 237 -17.59 12.95 -6.17
N SER A 238 -18.92 12.98 -6.24
CA SER A 238 -19.72 11.99 -6.96
C SER A 238 -19.80 12.32 -8.45
N GLY A 239 -19.94 11.29 -9.29
CA GLY A 239 -20.00 11.44 -10.74
C GLY A 239 -18.65 11.79 -11.35
N ALA A 240 -18.64 12.58 -12.43
CA ALA A 240 -17.43 12.98 -13.14
C ALA A 240 -17.37 14.48 -13.35
N LYS A 241 -16.20 15.06 -13.12
CA LYS A 241 -15.88 16.49 -13.34
C LYS A 241 -14.74 16.65 -14.34
N MET A 242 -14.66 17.83 -14.96
CA MET A 242 -13.51 18.21 -15.80
C MET A 242 -12.32 18.51 -14.88
N VAL A 243 -11.25 17.70 -14.98
CA VAL A 243 -9.99 17.91 -14.28
C VAL A 243 -8.85 17.68 -15.25
N SER A 244 -7.94 18.64 -15.37
CA SER A 244 -6.81 18.60 -16.32
C SER A 244 -7.25 18.25 -17.75
N GLY A 245 -8.32 18.89 -18.23
CA GLY A 245 -8.83 18.73 -19.59
C GLY A 245 -9.56 17.42 -19.91
N LYS A 246 -9.82 16.57 -18.91
CA LYS A 246 -10.55 15.30 -19.08
C LYS A 246 -11.67 15.18 -18.06
N LYS A 247 -12.82 14.62 -18.50
CA LYS A 247 -13.92 14.25 -17.60
C LYS A 247 -13.58 12.97 -16.85
N ARG A 248 -13.49 13.05 -15.52
CA ARG A 248 -13.02 11.96 -14.65
C ARG A 248 -13.81 11.88 -13.35
N LYS A 249 -13.91 10.69 -12.78
CA LYS A 249 -14.30 10.47 -11.38
C LYS A 249 -13.24 11.09 -10.45
N SER A 250 -13.57 11.33 -9.18
CA SER A 250 -12.54 11.68 -8.20
C SER A 250 -11.54 10.53 -8.04
N LEU A 251 -10.31 10.82 -7.61
CA LEU A 251 -9.26 9.80 -7.37
C LEU A 251 -9.77 8.66 -6.49
N ILE A 252 -10.43 9.03 -5.40
CA ILE A 252 -10.92 8.07 -4.39
C ILE A 252 -11.99 7.14 -4.98
N HIS A 253 -12.92 7.67 -5.79
CA HIS A 253 -13.96 6.86 -6.43
C HIS A 253 -13.38 5.95 -7.51
N GLU A 254 -12.50 6.46 -8.37
CA GLU A 254 -11.84 5.68 -9.42
C GLU A 254 -11.02 4.52 -8.82
N TYR A 255 -10.27 4.78 -7.76
CA TYR A 255 -9.53 3.75 -7.04
C TYR A 255 -10.47 2.69 -6.45
N ALA A 256 -11.48 3.13 -5.69
CA ALA A 256 -12.42 2.22 -5.04
C ALA A 256 -13.21 1.38 -6.05
N ASP A 257 -13.65 1.97 -7.15
CA ASP A 257 -14.37 1.27 -8.23
C ASP A 257 -13.50 0.18 -8.86
N GLY A 258 -12.24 0.49 -9.15
CA GLY A 258 -11.28 -0.48 -9.69
C GLY A 258 -11.07 -1.68 -8.76
N VAL A 259 -10.88 -1.44 -7.46
CA VAL A 259 -10.69 -2.51 -6.47
C VAL A 259 -11.95 -3.35 -6.32
N VAL A 260 -13.09 -2.72 -6.09
CA VAL A 260 -14.37 -3.41 -5.89
C VAL A 260 -14.78 -4.21 -7.13
N GLY A 261 -14.63 -3.62 -8.32
CA GLY A 261 -14.91 -4.31 -9.59
C GLY A 261 -14.06 -5.58 -9.75
N GLY A 262 -12.78 -5.51 -9.43
CA GLY A 262 -11.89 -6.67 -9.47
C GLY A 262 -12.27 -7.78 -8.48
N LEU A 263 -12.60 -7.42 -7.25
CA LEU A 263 -13.06 -8.38 -6.23
C LEU A 263 -14.40 -9.04 -6.64
N VAL A 264 -15.34 -8.25 -7.12
CA VAL A 264 -16.62 -8.79 -7.61
C VAL A 264 -16.41 -9.79 -8.75
N ASN A 265 -15.53 -9.46 -9.72
CA ASN A 265 -15.23 -10.36 -10.83
C ASN A 265 -14.58 -11.66 -10.34
N TYR A 266 -13.61 -11.57 -9.41
CA TYR A 266 -12.98 -12.75 -8.83
C TYR A 266 -13.98 -13.68 -8.13
N TYR A 267 -14.77 -13.15 -7.20
CA TYR A 267 -15.69 -13.96 -6.41
C TYR A 267 -16.88 -14.49 -7.23
N ARG A 268 -17.30 -13.79 -8.28
CA ARG A 268 -18.29 -14.34 -9.23
C ARG A 268 -17.75 -15.54 -9.98
N MET A 269 -16.52 -15.48 -10.50
CA MET A 269 -15.89 -16.61 -11.17
C MET A 269 -15.67 -17.78 -10.22
N LYS A 270 -15.22 -17.52 -8.98
CA LYS A 270 -15.00 -18.56 -7.96
C LYS A 270 -16.30 -19.31 -7.57
N ARG A 271 -17.47 -18.65 -7.65
CA ARG A 271 -18.75 -19.28 -7.37
C ARG A 271 -19.33 -20.07 -8.55
N ALA A 272 -18.87 -19.79 -9.77
CA ALA A 272 -19.34 -20.45 -10.98
C ALA A 272 -18.58 -21.76 -11.27
N ASN A 273 -17.45 -21.97 -10.62
CA ASN A 273 -16.63 -23.18 -10.65
C ASN A 273 -16.84 -24.01 -9.37
#